data_1d1c517b10a7041f7b808f3a5ce56a5a
#
_entry.id   1d1c517b10a7041f7b808f3a5ce56a5a
#
_cell.length_a   1.000
_cell.length_b   1.000
_cell.length_c   1.000
_cell.angle_alpha   90.00
_cell.angle_beta   90.00
_cell.angle_gamma   90.00
#
_symmetry.space_group_name_H-M   'P 1'
#
loop_
_entity.id
_entity.type
_entity.pdbx_description
1 polymer ?
#
loop_
_entity_poly.entity_id
_entity_poly.type
_entity_poly.pdbx_seq_one_letter_code
_entity_poly.pdbx_strand_id
1 'polypeptide(L)'
;MKISEKKRIVIKLGTSTLAHSTGKLNLRRVNNLVRVIADLQNSGREIIMVSSGAMGLGVGKLGMKHKPTDVPSKQAAAAVGQCELMYMYDQLFGNYNVSVAQILLTKTIIGRKNVENTFEKLIEMGVIPIVNENDTVAIDELELEIGENDSLSAIVAEIANADLLVI
;
A
#
# COMPACT_ATOMS: atom_id res chain seq x y z
N MET A 1 -21.47 -12.41 11.44
CA MET A 1 -21.35 -11.28 10.48
C MET A 1 -20.83 -11.83 9.17
N LYS A 2 -21.56 -11.64 8.07
CA LYS A 2 -21.15 -12.17 6.76
C LYS A 2 -20.23 -11.17 6.07
N ILE A 3 -19.08 -11.61 5.59
CA ILE A 3 -18.12 -10.78 4.82
C ILE A 3 -18.78 -10.18 3.56
N SER A 4 -19.75 -10.90 2.98
CA SER A 4 -20.51 -10.45 1.80
C SER A 4 -21.32 -9.16 2.01
N GLU A 5 -21.56 -8.75 3.26
CA GLU A 5 -22.32 -7.54 3.61
C GLU A 5 -21.42 -6.31 3.80
N LYS A 6 -20.09 -6.51 3.78
CA LYS A 6 -19.13 -5.44 3.98
C LYS A 6 -18.89 -4.68 2.69
N LYS A 7 -19.08 -3.37 2.74
CA LYS A 7 -18.95 -2.50 1.57
C LYS A 7 -17.55 -1.93 1.44
N ARG A 8 -17.02 -1.33 2.51
CA ARG A 8 -15.70 -0.70 2.52
C ARG A 8 -14.68 -1.58 3.21
N ILE A 9 -13.62 -1.94 2.48
CA ILE A 9 -12.65 -2.94 2.92
C ILE A 9 -11.24 -2.37 2.78
N VAL A 10 -10.47 -2.38 3.86
CA VAL A 10 -9.04 -2.12 3.86
C VAL A 10 -8.30 -3.45 3.76
N ILE A 11 -7.36 -3.55 2.81
CA ILE A 11 -6.55 -4.75 2.59
C ILE A 11 -5.08 -4.37 2.76
N LYS A 12 -4.42 -4.96 3.76
CA LYS A 12 -2.99 -4.78 3.98
C LYS A 12 -2.20 -5.86 3.25
N LEU A 13 -1.18 -5.44 2.50
CA LEU A 13 -0.24 -6.33 1.81
C LEU A 13 1.17 -6.12 2.34
N GLY A 14 1.68 -7.12 3.06
CA GLY A 14 3.05 -7.14 3.57
C GLY A 14 4.09 -7.46 2.50
N THR A 15 5.35 -7.14 2.77
CA THR A 15 6.48 -7.42 1.86
C THR A 15 6.59 -8.90 1.52
N SER A 16 6.37 -9.79 2.48
CA SER A 16 6.38 -11.25 2.29
C SER A 16 5.29 -11.75 1.34
N THR A 17 4.19 -11.01 1.22
CA THR A 17 3.11 -11.28 0.27
C THR A 17 3.51 -10.91 -1.15
N LEU A 18 4.26 -9.82 -1.32
CA LEU A 18 4.62 -9.26 -2.61
C LEU A 18 5.92 -9.84 -3.19
N ALA A 19 6.83 -10.32 -2.36
CA ALA A 19 8.16 -10.74 -2.78
C ALA A 19 8.43 -12.23 -2.50
N HIS A 20 9.36 -12.79 -3.28
CA HIS A 20 10.00 -14.07 -2.98
C HIS A 20 11.07 -13.89 -1.88
N SER A 21 11.55 -15.00 -1.31
CA SER A 21 12.68 -15.00 -0.37
C SER A 21 13.97 -14.39 -0.95
N THR A 22 14.08 -14.33 -2.28
CA THR A 22 15.16 -13.67 -3.02
C THR A 22 15.05 -12.14 -3.04
N GLY A 23 13.99 -11.54 -2.49
CA GLY A 23 13.68 -10.13 -2.57
C GLY A 23 13.04 -9.66 -3.88
N LYS A 24 12.97 -10.55 -4.89
CA LYS A 24 12.31 -10.24 -6.17
C LYS A 24 10.80 -10.37 -6.06
N LEU A 25 10.07 -9.58 -6.85
CA LEU A 25 8.60 -9.63 -6.93
C LEU A 25 8.08 -11.03 -7.27
N ASN A 26 7.09 -11.47 -6.49
CA ASN A 26 6.32 -12.68 -6.81
C ASN A 26 5.15 -12.33 -7.73
N LEU A 27 5.45 -12.17 -9.02
CA LEU A 27 4.49 -11.74 -10.04
C LEU A 27 3.20 -12.57 -10.04
N ARG A 28 3.32 -13.88 -9.89
CA ARG A 28 2.14 -14.78 -9.87
C ARG A 28 1.21 -14.46 -8.70
N ARG A 29 1.78 -14.25 -7.50
CA ARG A 29 0.99 -13.96 -6.30
C ARG A 29 0.35 -12.57 -6.40
N VAL A 30 1.14 -11.57 -6.81
CA VAL A 30 0.65 -10.20 -6.98
C VAL A 30 -0.49 -10.14 -8.02
N ASN A 31 -0.33 -10.79 -9.18
CA ASN A 31 -1.38 -10.86 -10.19
C ASN A 31 -2.68 -11.49 -9.67
N ASN A 32 -2.57 -12.59 -8.92
CA ASN A 32 -3.74 -13.25 -8.35
C ASN A 32 -4.47 -12.33 -7.35
N LEU A 33 -3.71 -11.62 -6.49
CA LEU A 33 -4.27 -10.67 -5.54
C LEU A 33 -4.98 -9.50 -6.24
N VAL A 34 -4.30 -8.88 -7.20
CA VAL A 34 -4.86 -7.76 -7.97
C VAL A 34 -6.14 -8.17 -8.68
N ARG A 35 -6.18 -9.37 -9.29
CA ARG A 35 -7.38 -9.89 -9.94
C ARG A 35 -8.56 -10.01 -8.97
N VAL A 36 -8.34 -10.57 -7.77
CA VAL A 36 -9.39 -10.71 -6.75
C VAL A 36 -9.85 -9.34 -6.24
N ILE A 37 -8.91 -8.44 -6.00
CA ILE A 37 -9.21 -7.08 -5.52
C ILE A 37 -9.99 -6.29 -6.58
N ALA A 38 -9.59 -6.38 -7.84
CA ALA A 38 -10.29 -5.74 -8.95
C ALA A 38 -11.71 -6.29 -9.13
N ASP A 39 -11.90 -7.60 -8.96
CA ASP A 39 -13.23 -8.22 -9.00
C ASP A 39 -14.13 -7.73 -7.86
N LEU A 40 -13.59 -7.61 -6.65
CA LEU A 40 -14.30 -7.02 -5.51
C LEU A 40 -14.71 -5.56 -5.78
N GLN A 41 -13.79 -4.74 -6.29
CA GLN A 41 -14.06 -3.35 -6.67
C GLN A 41 -15.16 -3.27 -7.74
N ASN A 42 -15.04 -4.05 -8.81
CA ASN A 42 -16.01 -4.09 -9.90
C ASN A 42 -17.37 -4.63 -9.48
N SER A 43 -17.44 -5.43 -8.40
CA SER A 43 -18.70 -5.90 -7.80
C SER A 43 -19.38 -4.87 -6.89
N GLY A 44 -18.83 -3.64 -6.79
CA GLY A 44 -19.41 -2.53 -6.02
C GLY A 44 -18.89 -2.43 -4.59
N ARG A 45 -17.76 -3.10 -4.26
CA ARG A 45 -17.04 -2.87 -2.99
C ARG A 45 -16.17 -1.63 -3.11
N GLU A 46 -15.94 -0.98 -2.00
CA GLU A 46 -15.03 0.15 -1.85
C GLU A 46 -13.71 -0.37 -1.26
N ILE A 47 -12.68 -0.46 -2.09
CA ILE A 47 -11.41 -1.06 -1.67
C ILE A 47 -10.36 0.03 -1.40
N ILE A 48 -9.64 -0.13 -0.31
CA ILE A 48 -8.45 0.65 0.04
C ILE A 48 -7.32 -0.35 0.28
N MET A 49 -6.15 -0.10 -0.27
CA MET A 49 -4.98 -0.94 -0.05
C MET A 49 -3.96 -0.23 0.84
N VAL A 50 -3.35 -0.97 1.76
CA VAL A 50 -2.14 -0.52 2.49
C VAL A 50 -1.02 -1.46 2.08
N SER A 51 0.02 -0.92 1.43
CA SER A 51 1.05 -1.74 0.81
C SER A 51 2.43 -1.43 1.38
N SER A 52 3.15 -2.48 1.74
CA SER A 52 4.58 -2.43 2.07
C SER A 52 5.45 -2.75 0.86
N GLY A 53 6.76 -2.77 1.06
CA GLY A 53 7.71 -3.31 0.10
C GLY A 53 8.45 -2.30 -0.77
N ALA A 54 8.18 -1.00 -0.62
CA ALA A 54 8.86 0.05 -1.38
C ALA A 54 10.38 -0.04 -1.25
N MET A 55 10.92 -0.08 -0.03
CA MET A 55 12.37 -0.19 0.19
C MET A 55 12.97 -1.44 -0.45
N GLY A 56 12.30 -2.59 -0.33
CA GLY A 56 12.77 -3.84 -0.93
C GLY A 56 12.84 -3.79 -2.45
N LEU A 57 11.82 -3.21 -3.11
CA LEU A 57 11.82 -2.99 -4.55
C LEU A 57 12.92 -2.02 -4.99
N GLY A 58 13.15 -0.96 -4.22
CA GLY A 58 14.21 0.00 -4.49
C GLY A 58 15.59 -0.63 -4.39
N VAL A 59 15.85 -1.42 -3.36
CA VAL A 59 17.09 -2.21 -3.22
C VAL A 59 17.34 -3.08 -4.44
N GLY A 60 16.28 -3.79 -4.89
CA GLY A 60 16.37 -4.63 -6.09
C GLY A 60 16.63 -3.83 -7.37
N LYS A 61 15.91 -2.72 -7.56
CA LYS A 61 16.03 -1.86 -8.76
C LYS A 61 17.38 -1.17 -8.86
N LEU A 62 17.92 -0.75 -7.71
CA LEU A 62 19.27 -0.13 -7.61
C LEU A 62 20.41 -1.15 -7.68
N GLY A 63 20.10 -2.45 -7.72
CA GLY A 63 21.13 -3.50 -7.74
C GLY A 63 21.99 -3.56 -6.47
N MET A 64 21.45 -3.11 -5.34
CA MET A 64 22.17 -3.11 -4.07
C MET A 64 22.38 -4.55 -3.59
N LYS A 65 23.62 -4.90 -3.20
CA LYS A 65 23.95 -6.26 -2.72
C LYS A 65 23.31 -6.60 -1.37
N HIS A 66 23.10 -5.59 -0.54
CA HIS A 66 22.52 -5.71 0.80
C HIS A 66 21.52 -4.59 1.06
N LYS A 67 20.60 -4.80 1.98
CA LYS A 67 19.74 -3.72 2.48
C LYS A 67 20.62 -2.64 3.13
N PRO A 68 20.36 -1.36 2.84
CA PRO A 68 21.09 -0.27 3.47
C PRO A 68 20.82 -0.24 4.98
N THR A 69 21.83 0.18 5.73
CA THR A 69 21.74 0.30 7.20
C THR A 69 21.55 1.74 7.65
N ASP A 70 22.10 2.70 6.89
CA ASP A 70 21.96 4.12 7.18
C ASP A 70 20.64 4.70 6.68
N VAL A 71 20.15 5.73 7.37
CA VAL A 71 18.86 6.36 7.09
C VAL A 71 18.79 6.96 5.68
N PRO A 72 19.75 7.78 5.20
CA PRO A 72 19.68 8.34 3.86
C PRO A 72 19.57 7.30 2.75
N SER A 73 20.35 6.22 2.86
CA SER A 73 20.31 5.15 1.86
C SER A 73 18.98 4.35 1.91
N LYS A 74 18.40 4.15 3.10
CA LYS A 74 17.06 3.55 3.25
C LYS A 74 16.01 4.42 2.59
N GLN A 75 16.02 5.73 2.87
CA GLN A 75 15.08 6.70 2.30
C GLN A 75 15.19 6.76 0.77
N ALA A 76 16.43 6.82 0.25
CA ALA A 76 16.66 6.83 -1.19
C ALA A 76 16.18 5.54 -1.87
N ALA A 77 16.44 4.37 -1.26
CA ALA A 77 15.93 3.10 -1.78
C ALA A 77 14.40 3.05 -1.73
N ALA A 78 13.78 3.51 -0.65
CA ALA A 78 12.31 3.59 -0.54
C ALA A 78 11.70 4.51 -1.59
N ALA A 79 12.31 5.67 -1.86
CA ALA A 79 11.86 6.60 -2.91
C ALA A 79 11.84 5.95 -4.30
N VAL A 80 12.92 5.28 -4.68
CA VAL A 80 13.01 4.56 -5.96
C VAL A 80 12.01 3.41 -6.01
N GLY A 81 11.89 2.66 -4.93
CA GLY A 81 10.99 1.52 -4.86
C GLY A 81 9.51 1.89 -4.81
N GLN A 82 9.16 3.03 -4.20
CA GLN A 82 7.77 3.51 -4.19
C GLN A 82 7.28 3.83 -5.61
N CYS A 83 8.13 4.43 -6.44
CA CYS A 83 7.82 4.67 -7.85
C CYS A 83 7.57 3.34 -8.59
N GLU A 84 8.42 2.33 -8.39
CA GLU A 84 8.27 1.00 -8.98
C GLU A 84 7.01 0.28 -8.49
N LEU A 85 6.71 0.38 -7.21
CA LEU A 85 5.53 -0.22 -6.58
C LEU A 85 4.24 0.34 -7.20
N MET A 86 4.15 1.66 -7.35
CA MET A 86 2.98 2.31 -7.95
C MET A 86 2.85 1.99 -9.44
N TYR A 87 3.96 2.01 -10.18
CA TYR A 87 3.96 1.61 -11.58
C TYR A 87 3.43 0.18 -11.77
N MET A 88 3.89 -0.75 -10.94
CA MET A 88 3.42 -2.14 -10.95
C MET A 88 1.90 -2.22 -10.70
N TYR A 89 1.40 -1.55 -9.67
CA TYR A 89 -0.04 -1.59 -9.38
C TYR A 89 -0.86 -0.94 -10.48
N ASP A 90 -0.44 0.20 -11.01
CA ASP A 90 -1.12 0.88 -12.12
C ASP A 90 -1.24 -0.03 -13.35
N GLN A 91 -0.14 -0.68 -13.74
CA GLN A 91 -0.14 -1.64 -14.84
C GLN A 91 -1.06 -2.85 -14.60
N LEU A 92 -1.02 -3.41 -13.40
CA LEU A 92 -1.79 -4.62 -13.09
C LEU A 92 -3.29 -4.35 -12.95
N PHE A 93 -3.68 -3.28 -12.26
CA PHE A 93 -5.08 -2.88 -12.13
C PHE A 93 -5.65 -2.34 -13.43
N GLY A 94 -4.83 -1.67 -14.25
CA GLY A 94 -5.20 -1.20 -15.58
C GLY A 94 -5.72 -2.32 -16.50
N ASN A 95 -5.21 -3.55 -16.36
CA ASN A 95 -5.70 -4.72 -17.09
C ASN A 95 -7.18 -5.06 -16.77
N TYR A 96 -7.70 -4.57 -15.65
CA TYR A 96 -9.07 -4.78 -15.19
C TYR A 96 -9.92 -3.51 -15.25
N ASN A 97 -9.40 -2.46 -15.90
CA ASN A 97 -10.03 -1.13 -16.01
C ASN A 97 -10.32 -0.50 -14.63
N VAL A 98 -9.41 -0.71 -13.68
CA VAL A 98 -9.46 -0.15 -12.33
C VAL A 98 -8.33 0.87 -12.18
N SER A 99 -8.68 2.09 -11.78
CA SER A 99 -7.71 3.15 -11.49
C SER A 99 -7.21 3.06 -10.05
N VAL A 100 -5.95 3.39 -9.85
CA VAL A 100 -5.32 3.46 -8.52
C VAL A 100 -4.77 4.85 -8.24
N ALA A 101 -4.68 5.24 -6.97
CA ALA A 101 -4.07 6.51 -6.55
C ALA A 101 -3.12 6.30 -5.38
N GLN A 102 -1.97 6.96 -5.43
CA GLN A 102 -1.00 6.93 -4.33
C GLN A 102 -1.41 7.87 -3.20
N ILE A 103 -1.37 7.38 -1.96
CA ILE A 103 -1.44 8.19 -0.74
C ILE A 103 -0.24 7.84 0.14
N LEU A 104 0.61 8.83 0.42
CA LEU A 104 1.73 8.69 1.34
C LEU A 104 1.44 9.44 2.63
N LEU A 105 1.46 8.72 3.75
CA LEU A 105 1.13 9.26 5.06
C LEU A 105 2.37 9.28 5.97
N THR A 106 2.40 10.29 6.84
CA THR A 106 3.29 10.34 8.00
C THR A 106 2.44 10.41 9.26
N LYS A 107 2.97 10.03 10.42
CA LYS A 107 2.25 10.10 11.71
C LYS A 107 1.69 11.49 12.00
N THR A 108 2.36 12.54 11.57
CA THR A 108 1.96 13.95 11.80
C THR A 108 0.78 14.39 10.95
N ILE A 109 0.46 13.67 9.86
CA ILE A 109 -0.62 14.01 8.92
C ILE A 109 -1.87 13.17 9.20
N ILE A 110 -1.72 12.05 9.87
CA ILE A 110 -2.81 11.16 10.25
C ILE A 110 -3.82 11.92 11.14
N GLY A 111 -5.11 11.78 10.84
CA GLY A 111 -6.20 12.46 11.56
C GLY A 111 -6.51 13.89 11.10
N ARG A 112 -5.89 14.37 10.04
CA ARG A 112 -6.27 15.65 9.42
C ARG A 112 -7.47 15.47 8.50
N LYS A 113 -8.45 16.35 8.62
CA LYS A 113 -9.69 16.33 7.82
C LYS A 113 -9.45 16.25 6.30
N ASN A 114 -8.35 16.84 5.82
CA ASN A 114 -7.96 16.78 4.41
C ASN A 114 -7.68 15.35 3.93
N VAL A 115 -7.10 14.50 4.80
CA VAL A 115 -6.82 13.10 4.47
C VAL A 115 -8.13 12.32 4.33
N GLU A 116 -9.05 12.48 5.28
CA GLU A 116 -10.39 11.87 5.21
C GLU A 116 -11.11 12.28 3.92
N ASN A 117 -11.16 13.57 3.62
CA ASN A 117 -11.81 14.10 2.43
C ASN A 117 -11.20 13.54 1.14
N THR A 118 -9.87 13.33 1.12
CA THR A 118 -9.17 12.74 -0.04
C THR A 118 -9.57 11.29 -0.23
N PHE A 119 -9.63 10.50 0.84
CA PHE A 119 -10.09 9.10 0.78
C PHE A 119 -11.52 9.02 0.25
N GLU A 120 -12.45 9.79 0.84
CA GLU A 120 -13.85 9.80 0.41
C GLU A 120 -13.96 10.16 -1.08
N LYS A 121 -13.22 11.17 -1.53
CA LYS A 121 -13.28 11.61 -2.93
C LYS A 121 -12.76 10.57 -3.91
N LEU A 122 -11.64 9.91 -3.59
CA LEU A 122 -11.11 8.82 -4.42
C LEU A 122 -12.10 7.65 -4.50
N ILE A 123 -12.69 7.27 -3.37
CA ILE A 123 -13.69 6.21 -3.29
C ILE A 123 -14.93 6.56 -4.14
N GLU A 124 -15.47 7.78 -4.00
CA GLU A 124 -16.58 8.27 -4.83
C GLU A 124 -16.28 8.21 -6.33
N MET A 125 -15.02 8.45 -6.72
CA MET A 125 -14.55 8.38 -8.10
C MET A 125 -14.30 6.95 -8.58
N GLY A 126 -14.49 5.93 -7.73
CA GLY A 126 -14.22 4.53 -8.06
C GLY A 126 -12.74 4.16 -8.14
N VAL A 127 -11.86 5.00 -7.58
CA VAL A 127 -10.41 4.80 -7.57
C VAL A 127 -10.00 4.05 -6.32
N ILE A 128 -9.09 3.08 -6.42
CA ILE A 128 -8.51 2.39 -5.27
C ILE A 128 -7.34 3.21 -4.70
N PRO A 129 -7.45 3.76 -3.48
CA PRO A 129 -6.30 4.37 -2.81
C PRO A 129 -5.29 3.30 -2.42
N ILE A 130 -4.02 3.49 -2.77
CA ILE A 130 -2.90 2.67 -2.32
C ILE A 130 -2.07 3.50 -1.35
N VAL A 131 -2.13 3.12 -0.09
CA VAL A 131 -1.52 3.84 1.02
C VAL A 131 -0.19 3.19 1.39
N ASN A 132 0.81 4.01 1.64
CA ASN A 132 2.07 3.62 2.25
C ASN A 132 2.58 4.72 3.17
N GLU A 133 3.60 4.42 3.97
CA GLU A 133 4.34 5.46 4.69
C GLU A 133 5.14 6.33 3.73
N ASN A 134 5.32 7.60 4.10
CA ASN A 134 6.20 8.49 3.37
C ASN A 134 7.64 8.35 3.90
N ASP A 135 8.26 7.22 3.58
CA ASP A 135 9.61 6.86 4.01
C ASP A 135 10.67 7.94 3.72
N THR A 136 10.41 8.82 2.74
CA THR A 136 11.39 9.83 2.32
C THR A 136 11.52 10.97 3.32
N VAL A 137 10.53 11.18 4.17
CA VAL A 137 10.50 12.28 5.16
C VAL A 137 10.28 11.77 6.59
N ALA A 138 10.01 10.50 6.77
CA ALA A 138 9.83 9.87 8.07
C ALA A 138 11.19 9.61 8.72
N ILE A 139 11.53 10.35 9.77
CA ILE A 139 12.80 10.23 10.48
C ILE A 139 12.66 9.24 11.65
N ASP A 140 11.53 9.30 12.38
CA ASP A 140 11.33 8.55 13.62
C ASP A 140 10.88 7.09 13.40
N GLU A 141 10.35 6.80 12.23
CA GLU A 141 9.74 5.50 11.91
C GLU A 141 10.75 4.45 11.44
N LEU A 142 11.92 4.90 10.98
CA LEU A 142 13.02 4.01 10.57
C LEU A 142 13.74 3.36 11.76
N GLU A 143 13.59 3.91 12.96
CA GLU A 143 14.16 3.36 14.20
C GLU A 143 13.18 2.44 14.94
N LEU A 144 11.88 2.59 14.69
CA LEU A 144 10.88 1.68 15.22
C LEU A 144 10.62 0.61 14.15
N GLU A 145 11.14 -0.58 14.39
CA GLU A 145 10.68 -1.83 13.76
C GLU A 145 9.20 -2.10 14.14
N ILE A 146 8.33 -1.12 13.92
CA ILE A 146 6.89 -1.33 14.06
C ILE A 146 6.49 -2.08 12.80
N GLY A 147 6.21 -3.37 12.99
CA GLY A 147 5.97 -4.33 11.97
C GLY A 147 5.07 -3.87 10.83
N GLU A 148 5.67 -3.82 9.66
CA GLU A 148 5.06 -4.04 8.35
C GLU A 148 3.73 -3.32 8.06
N ASN A 149 3.56 -2.01 8.38
CA ASN A 149 2.34 -1.24 8.10
C ASN A 149 1.04 -1.77 8.78
N ASP A 150 1.14 -2.62 9.82
CA ASP A 150 -0.05 -3.11 10.53
C ASP A 150 -0.74 -1.97 11.28
N SER A 151 0.02 -1.16 12.01
CA SER A 151 -0.49 0.03 12.70
C SER A 151 -1.07 1.04 11.71
N LEU A 152 -0.39 1.29 10.58
CA LEU A 152 -0.89 2.17 9.53
C LEU A 152 -2.21 1.65 8.96
N SER A 153 -2.34 0.34 8.74
CA SER A 153 -3.58 -0.24 8.20
C SER A 153 -4.77 -0.11 9.16
N ALA A 154 -4.55 -0.21 10.46
CA ALA A 154 -5.58 0.01 11.47
C ALA A 154 -6.03 1.49 11.47
N ILE A 155 -5.10 2.43 11.42
CA ILE A 155 -5.37 3.86 11.35
C ILE A 155 -6.13 4.21 10.05
N VAL A 156 -5.70 3.67 8.91
CA VAL A 156 -6.39 3.86 7.63
C VAL A 156 -7.81 3.32 7.68
N ALA A 157 -8.03 2.16 8.30
CA ALA A 157 -9.36 1.59 8.47
C ALA A 157 -10.27 2.49 9.32
N GLU A 158 -9.74 3.12 10.37
CA GLU A 158 -10.48 4.10 11.19
C GLU A 158 -10.79 5.38 10.40
N ILE A 159 -9.79 6.01 9.77
CA ILE A 159 -9.96 7.24 8.99
C ILE A 159 -10.98 7.05 7.85
N ALA A 160 -10.94 5.92 7.18
CA ALA A 160 -11.81 5.62 6.06
C ALA A 160 -13.17 5.05 6.49
N ASN A 161 -13.48 4.93 7.78
CA ASN A 161 -14.68 4.24 8.29
C ASN A 161 -14.90 2.87 7.63
N ALA A 162 -13.87 2.05 7.57
CA ALA A 162 -13.92 0.76 6.92
C ALA A 162 -14.76 -0.25 7.72
N ASP A 163 -15.54 -1.05 6.99
CA ASP A 163 -16.32 -2.15 7.59
C ASP A 163 -15.47 -3.36 7.96
N LEU A 164 -14.34 -3.52 7.28
CA LEU A 164 -13.46 -4.69 7.41
C LEU A 164 -12.01 -4.30 7.14
N LEU A 165 -11.11 -4.78 7.97
CA LEU A 165 -9.67 -4.80 7.75
C LEU A 165 -9.21 -6.25 7.56
N VAL A 166 -8.47 -6.50 6.47
CA VAL A 166 -7.83 -7.79 6.14
C VAL A 166 -6.32 -7.59 6.21
N ILE A 167 -5.62 -8.45 6.97
CA ILE A 167 -4.17 -8.43 7.16
C ILE A 167 -3.57 -9.74 6.67
#